data_c3e999a0af583e65a143bd5e1cfc7027
#
_entry.id   c3e999a0af583e65a143bd5e1cfc7027
#
_cell.length_a   1.000
_cell.length_b   1.000
_cell.length_c   1.000
_cell.angle_alpha   90.00
_cell.angle_beta   90.00
_cell.angle_gamma   90.00
#
_symmetry.space_group_name_H-M   'P 1'
#
loop_
_entity.id
_entity.type
_entity.pdbx_description
1 polymer ?
#
loop_
_entity_poly.entity_id
_entity_poly.type
_entity_poly.pdbx_seq_one_letter_code
_entity_poly.pdbx_strand_id
1 'polypeptide(L)'
;MAEKEVKDIDSLIDQGLNTENSELDLREKELDDEDLIKVLESDKVKGVTALFLEFNDIGDEGLKALVASDKMKFLTALNLFKNKVTDEGVKALAKAKTMLNLSELIRSEEH
;
A
#
# COMPACT_ATOMS: atom_id res chain seq x y z
N MET A 1 -4.12 27.06 -13.73
CA MET A 1 -3.90 25.65 -13.95
C MET A 1 -3.37 24.98 -12.68
N ALA A 2 -4.07 23.97 -12.23
CA ALA A 2 -3.64 23.27 -11.02
C ALA A 2 -2.59 22.24 -11.37
N GLU A 3 -1.47 22.31 -10.73
CA GLU A 3 -0.45 21.30 -10.87
C GLU A 3 -0.61 20.29 -9.75
N LYS A 4 -0.40 19.02 -10.09
CA LYS A 4 -0.40 17.99 -9.06
C LYS A 4 0.78 18.25 -8.13
N GLU A 5 0.47 18.35 -6.85
CA GLU A 5 1.51 18.57 -5.85
C GLU A 5 2.42 17.35 -5.78
N VAL A 6 3.71 17.59 -5.81
CA VAL A 6 4.70 16.52 -5.69
C VAL A 6 4.87 16.18 -4.22
N LYS A 7 4.52 14.96 -3.87
CA LYS A 7 4.64 14.49 -2.49
C LYS A 7 6.07 14.00 -2.24
N ASP A 8 6.57 14.29 -1.05
CA ASP A 8 7.85 13.75 -0.62
C ASP A 8 7.60 12.36 -0.04
N ILE A 9 7.64 11.38 -0.90
CA ILE A 9 7.33 9.99 -0.54
C ILE A 9 8.30 9.46 0.52
N ASP A 10 9.58 9.79 0.40
CA ASP A 10 10.58 9.34 1.34
C ASP A 10 10.28 9.85 2.77
N SER A 11 9.89 11.11 2.87
CA SER A 11 9.50 11.72 4.13
C SER A 11 8.25 11.04 4.72
N LEU A 12 7.27 10.74 3.88
CA LEU A 12 6.05 10.07 4.31
C LEU A 12 6.36 8.68 4.86
N ILE A 13 7.29 7.97 4.23
CA ILE A 13 7.72 6.67 4.71
C ILE A 13 8.38 6.80 6.09
N ASP A 14 9.31 7.74 6.22
CA ASP A 14 10.01 7.95 7.48
C ASP A 14 9.06 8.29 8.63
N GLN A 15 8.05 9.10 8.34
CA GLN A 15 7.06 9.48 9.33
C GLN A 15 6.10 8.35 9.67
N GLY A 16 5.84 7.48 8.72
CA GLY A 16 4.87 6.40 8.88
C GLY A 16 5.42 5.12 9.46
N LEU A 17 6.73 4.92 9.38
CA LEU A 17 7.34 3.70 9.92
C LEU A 17 7.42 3.76 11.45
N ASN A 18 7.04 2.63 12.07
CA ASN A 18 7.19 2.52 13.52
C ASN A 18 8.67 2.32 13.87
N THR A 19 8.98 2.27 15.16
CA THR A 19 10.36 2.16 15.66
C THR A 19 11.09 0.94 15.13
N GLU A 20 10.34 -0.13 14.90
CA GLU A 20 10.90 -1.41 14.46
C GLU A 20 10.91 -1.58 12.95
N ASN A 21 10.42 -0.58 12.21
CA ASN A 21 10.30 -0.61 10.75
C ASN A 21 9.46 -1.79 10.25
N SER A 22 8.51 -2.24 11.07
CA SER A 22 7.64 -3.35 10.73
C SER A 22 6.23 -2.95 10.35
N GLU A 23 5.81 -1.74 10.75
CA GLU A 23 4.49 -1.21 10.42
C GLU A 23 4.65 0.13 9.73
N LEU A 24 3.94 0.31 8.64
CA LEU A 24 3.97 1.54 7.87
C LEU A 24 2.57 2.14 7.82
N ASP A 25 2.42 3.31 8.41
CA ASP A 25 1.15 4.03 8.46
C ASP A 25 1.16 5.14 7.42
N LEU A 26 0.37 4.95 6.36
CA LEU A 26 0.24 5.92 5.28
C LEU A 26 -1.21 6.35 5.12
N ARG A 27 -1.98 6.34 6.19
CA ARG A 27 -3.39 6.73 6.15
C ARG A 27 -3.56 8.21 5.86
N GLU A 28 -4.58 8.54 5.10
CA GLU A 28 -5.00 9.93 4.85
C GLU A 28 -3.86 10.80 4.30
N LYS A 29 -3.13 10.27 3.31
CA LYS A 29 -2.01 10.99 2.70
C LYS A 29 -2.29 11.37 1.25
N GLU A 30 -3.53 11.18 0.78
CA GLU A 30 -3.93 11.48 -0.59
C GLU A 30 -3.06 10.75 -1.62
N LEU A 31 -2.73 9.51 -1.32
CA LEU A 31 -1.88 8.70 -2.20
C LEU A 31 -2.70 8.07 -3.31
N ASP A 32 -2.22 8.16 -4.54
CA ASP A 32 -2.80 7.45 -5.67
C ASP A 32 -1.89 6.27 -6.04
N ASP A 33 -2.22 5.60 -7.14
CA ASP A 33 -1.47 4.42 -7.57
C ASP A 33 0.00 4.73 -7.84
N GLU A 34 0.28 5.87 -8.45
CA GLU A 34 1.65 6.24 -8.75
C GLU A 34 2.46 6.50 -7.48
N ASP A 35 1.82 7.12 -6.49
CA ASP A 35 2.47 7.36 -5.20
C ASP A 35 2.80 6.05 -4.51
N LEU A 36 1.88 5.08 -4.54
CA LEU A 36 2.13 3.78 -3.94
C LEU A 36 3.29 3.06 -4.62
N ILE A 37 3.37 3.16 -5.95
CA ILE A 37 4.48 2.56 -6.69
C ILE A 37 5.81 3.15 -6.22
N LYS A 38 5.85 4.45 -5.96
CA LYS A 38 7.06 5.09 -5.44
C LYS A 38 7.40 4.60 -4.03
N VAL A 39 6.41 4.36 -3.19
CA VAL A 39 6.63 3.76 -1.88
C VAL A 39 7.30 2.40 -2.02
N LEU A 40 6.80 1.60 -2.97
CA LEU A 40 7.32 0.26 -3.19
C LEU A 40 8.74 0.22 -3.75
N GLU A 41 9.23 1.34 -4.27
CA GLU A 41 10.60 1.44 -4.77
C GLU A 41 11.62 1.69 -3.66
N SER A 42 11.15 2.02 -2.47
CA SER A 42 12.03 2.33 -1.36
C SER A 42 12.49 1.08 -0.63
N ASP A 43 13.80 0.98 -0.36
CA ASP A 43 14.34 -0.13 0.43
C ASP A 43 13.90 -0.05 1.90
N LYS A 44 13.44 1.09 2.34
CA LYS A 44 13.00 1.28 3.73
C LYS A 44 11.81 0.41 4.09
N VAL A 45 11.04 -0.05 3.11
CA VAL A 45 9.81 -0.80 3.36
C VAL A 45 9.99 -2.31 3.31
N LYS A 46 11.21 -2.79 3.12
CA LYS A 46 11.48 -4.23 2.95
C LYS A 46 11.01 -5.11 4.10
N GLY A 47 11.04 -4.61 5.31
CA GLY A 47 10.69 -5.39 6.49
C GLY A 47 9.26 -5.19 6.97
N VAL A 48 8.45 -4.45 6.21
CA VAL A 48 7.10 -4.13 6.63
C VAL A 48 6.22 -5.36 6.62
N THR A 49 5.56 -5.61 7.75
CA THR A 49 4.62 -6.72 7.90
C THR A 49 3.17 -6.24 7.96
N ALA A 50 2.95 -4.97 8.29
CA ALA A 50 1.61 -4.38 8.31
C ALA A 50 1.63 -3.05 7.57
N LEU A 51 0.71 -2.87 6.62
CA LEU A 51 0.64 -1.68 5.81
C LEU A 51 -0.76 -1.07 5.92
N PHE A 52 -0.82 0.17 6.38
CA PHE A 52 -2.08 0.88 6.59
C PHE A 52 -2.23 1.96 5.54
N LEU A 53 -3.19 1.78 4.64
CA LEU A 53 -3.42 2.67 3.51
C LEU A 53 -4.83 3.26 3.49
N GLU A 54 -5.52 3.25 4.65
CA GLU A 54 -6.90 3.72 4.71
C GLU A 54 -7.02 5.17 4.25
N PHE A 55 -8.16 5.49 3.64
CA PHE A 55 -8.49 6.85 3.23
C PHE A 55 -7.47 7.46 2.26
N ASN A 56 -7.14 6.69 1.25
CA ASN A 56 -6.31 7.16 0.14
C ASN A 56 -7.08 6.97 -1.16
N ASP A 57 -6.37 7.02 -2.27
CA ASP A 57 -6.97 6.96 -3.59
C ASP A 57 -6.36 5.83 -4.40
N ILE A 58 -6.07 4.72 -3.73
CA ILE A 58 -5.40 3.57 -4.32
C ILE A 58 -6.44 2.71 -5.06
N GLY A 59 -6.12 2.35 -6.29
CA GLY A 59 -6.97 1.51 -7.10
C GLY A 59 -6.32 0.18 -7.42
N ASP A 60 -6.87 -0.50 -8.40
CA ASP A 60 -6.42 -1.85 -8.77
C ASP A 60 -4.98 -1.87 -9.30
N GLU A 61 -4.58 -0.81 -10.01
CA GLU A 61 -3.21 -0.75 -10.53
C GLU A 61 -2.18 -0.68 -9.41
N GLY A 62 -2.45 0.13 -8.39
CA GLY A 62 -1.56 0.20 -7.23
C GLY A 62 -1.50 -1.11 -6.50
N LEU A 63 -2.64 -1.79 -6.34
CA LEU A 63 -2.67 -3.08 -5.67
C LEU A 63 -1.92 -4.14 -6.47
N LYS A 64 -2.02 -4.12 -7.80
CA LYS A 64 -1.26 -5.05 -8.64
C LYS A 64 0.25 -4.82 -8.50
N ALA A 65 0.67 -3.56 -8.41
CA ALA A 65 2.07 -3.24 -8.18
C ALA A 65 2.53 -3.75 -6.82
N LEU A 66 1.68 -3.64 -5.82
CA LEU A 66 1.97 -4.10 -4.47
C LEU A 66 2.19 -5.61 -4.44
N VAL A 67 1.31 -6.37 -5.10
CA VAL A 67 1.43 -7.84 -5.10
C VAL A 67 2.62 -8.31 -5.92
N ALA A 68 3.09 -7.50 -6.87
CA ALA A 68 4.26 -7.84 -7.68
C ALA A 68 5.58 -7.44 -7.02
N SER A 69 5.52 -6.71 -5.91
CA SER A 69 6.72 -6.16 -5.28
C SER A 69 7.38 -7.17 -4.36
N ASP A 70 8.68 -7.39 -4.56
CA ASP A 70 9.47 -8.25 -3.68
C ASP A 70 9.60 -7.66 -2.28
N LYS A 71 9.41 -6.37 -2.14
CA LYS A 71 9.57 -5.69 -0.85
C LYS A 71 8.42 -5.96 0.11
N MET A 72 7.30 -6.44 -0.42
CA MET A 72 6.11 -6.71 0.40
C MET A 72 5.94 -8.19 0.73
N LYS A 73 6.97 -9.00 0.53
CA LYS A 73 6.85 -10.45 0.74
C LYS A 73 6.63 -10.86 2.19
N PHE A 74 6.92 -9.99 3.13
CA PHE A 74 6.69 -10.28 4.54
C PHE A 74 5.37 -9.72 5.06
N LEU A 75 4.57 -9.14 4.18
CA LEU A 75 3.32 -8.51 4.59
C LEU A 75 2.31 -9.54 5.11
N THR A 76 1.81 -9.30 6.31
CA THR A 76 0.79 -10.16 6.92
C THR A 76 -0.54 -9.44 7.15
N ALA A 77 -0.52 -8.11 7.12
CA ALA A 77 -1.74 -7.32 7.30
C ALA A 77 -1.74 -6.15 6.32
N LEU A 78 -2.87 -5.94 5.66
CA LEU A 78 -3.03 -4.89 4.67
C LEU A 78 -4.42 -4.27 4.84
N ASN A 79 -4.47 -2.97 5.08
CA ASN A 79 -5.73 -2.26 5.24
C ASN A 79 -5.93 -1.28 4.08
N LEU A 80 -6.97 -1.52 3.29
CA LEU A 80 -7.30 -0.71 2.11
C LEU A 80 -8.66 -0.03 2.25
N PHE A 81 -9.13 0.15 3.47
CA PHE A 81 -10.44 0.75 3.71
C PHE A 81 -10.52 2.15 3.11
N LYS A 82 -11.64 2.45 2.44
CA LYS A 82 -11.86 3.75 1.79
C LYS A 82 -10.81 4.09 0.74
N ASN A 83 -10.57 3.16 -0.14
CA ASN A 83 -9.79 3.34 -1.35
C ASN A 83 -10.68 2.96 -2.55
N LYS A 84 -10.09 2.81 -3.73
CA LYS A 84 -10.82 2.53 -4.95
C LYS A 84 -10.59 1.14 -5.51
N VAL A 85 -10.14 0.21 -4.68
CA VAL A 85 -9.87 -1.16 -5.10
C VAL A 85 -11.19 -1.88 -5.38
N THR A 86 -11.26 -2.56 -6.52
CA THR A 86 -12.42 -3.35 -6.92
C THR A 86 -12.12 -4.84 -6.79
N ASP A 87 -13.10 -5.67 -7.17
CA ASP A 87 -12.94 -7.13 -7.13
C ASP A 87 -11.75 -7.60 -7.97
N GLU A 88 -11.43 -6.88 -9.04
CA GLU A 88 -10.30 -7.26 -9.90
C GLU A 88 -8.98 -7.17 -9.16
N GLY A 89 -8.80 -6.11 -8.40
CA GLY A 89 -7.60 -5.94 -7.58
C GLY A 89 -7.52 -7.01 -6.51
N VAL A 90 -8.63 -7.33 -5.87
CA VAL A 90 -8.68 -8.37 -4.84
C VAL A 90 -8.37 -9.74 -5.43
N LYS A 91 -8.82 -10.01 -6.66
CA LYS A 91 -8.47 -11.26 -7.33
C LYS A 91 -6.98 -11.38 -7.61
N ALA A 92 -6.35 -10.27 -8.00
CA ALA A 92 -4.90 -10.25 -8.22
C ALA A 92 -4.17 -10.56 -6.92
N LEU A 93 -4.64 -10.00 -5.81
CA LEU A 93 -4.07 -10.26 -4.49
C LEU A 93 -4.21 -11.74 -4.11
N ALA A 94 -5.38 -12.33 -4.35
CA ALA A 94 -5.64 -13.72 -4.02
C ALA A 94 -4.75 -14.69 -4.79
N LYS A 95 -4.31 -14.29 -5.98
CA LYS A 95 -3.44 -15.13 -6.81
C LYS A 95 -1.96 -14.90 -6.57
N ALA A 96 -1.62 -13.90 -5.78
CA ALA A 96 -0.22 -13.50 -5.60
C ALA A 96 0.51 -14.47 -4.69
N LYS A 97 1.56 -15.09 -5.22
CA LYS A 97 2.38 -16.01 -4.43
C LYS A 97 3.24 -15.27 -3.42
N THR A 98 3.58 -14.03 -3.71
CA THR A 98 4.39 -13.23 -2.79
C THR A 98 3.62 -12.82 -1.54
N MET A 99 2.30 -12.99 -1.55
CA MET A 99 1.43 -12.64 -0.42
C MET A 99 0.95 -13.86 0.36
N LEU A 100 1.72 -14.95 0.34
CA LEU A 100 1.32 -16.20 1.01
C LEU A 100 1.15 -16.04 2.51
N ASN A 101 1.84 -15.06 3.10
CA ASN A 101 1.76 -14.84 4.54
C ASN A 101 0.69 -13.83 4.95
N LEU A 102 -0.06 -13.29 3.99
CA LEU A 102 -1.08 -12.30 4.29
C LEU A 102 -2.24 -12.98 5.02
N SER A 103 -2.42 -12.65 6.29
CA SER A 103 -3.46 -13.23 7.14
C SER A 103 -4.60 -12.27 7.42
N GLU A 104 -4.41 -10.98 7.16
CA GLU A 104 -5.42 -9.97 7.43
C GLU A 104 -5.52 -8.99 6.28
N LEU A 105 -6.69 -8.93 5.67
CA LEU A 105 -6.97 -7.98 4.61
C LEU A 105 -8.29 -7.27 4.90
N ILE A 106 -8.23 -5.95 4.95
CA ILE A 106 -9.44 -5.14 5.06
C ILE A 106 -9.67 -4.50 3.71
N ARG A 107 -10.75 -4.91 3.05
CA ARG A 107 -11.08 -4.48 1.70
C ARG A 107 -11.54 -3.04 1.66
N SER A 108 -11.36 -2.45 0.49
CA SER A 108 -11.97 -1.18 0.17
C SER A 108 -13.49 -1.37 0.15
N GLU A 109 -14.20 -0.50 0.85
CA GLU A 109 -15.65 -0.51 0.87
C GLU A 109 -16.16 0.62 0.00
N GLU A 110 -16.95 0.26 -0.99
CA GLU A 110 -17.55 1.25 -1.88
C GLU A 110 -19.05 1.11 -1.85
N HIS A 111 -19.70 2.12 -1.36
CA HIS A 111 -21.14 2.19 -1.35
C HIS A 111 -21.61 3.58 -1.64
#